data_de5b2fbf5aba5e67e5ed3b2b55e77cae
#
_entry.id   de5b2fbf5aba5e67e5ed3b2b55e77cae
#
_cell.length_a   1.000
_cell.length_b   1.000
_cell.length_c   1.000
_cell.angle_alpha   90.00
_cell.angle_beta   90.00
_cell.angle_gamma   90.00
#
_symmetry.space_group_name_H-M   'P 1'
#
loop_
_entity.id
_entity.type
_entity.pdbx_description
1 polymer ?
#
loop_
_entity_poly.entity_id
_entity_poly.type
_entity_poly.pdbx_seq_one_letter_code
_entity_poly.pdbx_strand_id
1 'polypeptide(L)'
;WVETVDRYISFMRENVGDKLTEKEYAEVRLGILKQEVMPSMRLMQFSGEAARRCNVCAYNCTFVAPVKLEDFAEIMYLSMQGCGVGFAVESQNIEQLPQIMKQTGQKLPTHTVLDSKEGWCDALTLGLKTWYAGKDVTFDFSEVRPAGARLKTMGGKASGPEPLKNLLAYARERVLARQGRRLRTIDAHDVICKIGECVVAGGVRRTAMISLSDLDDVEMRDAKKGQFYMTDPHRSVANNSAVYEVQPTNAELMDEWVALMKSGSGERGIFNRGSLAKTFPKRREDYYKKI
;
A
#
# COMPACT_ATOMS: atom_id res chain seq x y z
N TRP A 1 -30.84 -3.99 -3.59
CA TRP A 1 -30.59 -3.23 -2.36
C TRP A 1 -30.96 -4.07 -1.11
N VAL A 2 -32.20 -4.60 -1.03
CA VAL A 2 -32.66 -5.43 0.09
C VAL A 2 -31.72 -6.58 0.38
N GLU A 3 -31.36 -7.37 -0.61
CA GLU A 3 -30.43 -8.50 -0.49
C GLU A 3 -29.07 -8.09 0.10
N THR A 4 -28.55 -6.94 -0.33
CA THR A 4 -27.28 -6.42 0.20
C THR A 4 -27.39 -6.04 1.68
N VAL A 5 -28.50 -5.41 2.07
CA VAL A 5 -28.79 -5.05 3.47
C VAL A 5 -28.96 -6.30 4.32
N ASP A 6 -29.71 -7.28 3.85
CA ASP A 6 -29.95 -8.53 4.58
C ASP A 6 -28.65 -9.33 4.80
N ARG A 7 -27.79 -9.37 3.78
CA ARG A 7 -26.43 -9.97 3.91
C ARG A 7 -25.59 -9.24 4.96
N TYR A 8 -25.63 -7.90 4.97
CA TYR A 8 -24.92 -7.10 5.96
C TYR A 8 -25.43 -7.35 7.37
N ILE A 9 -26.76 -7.36 7.57
CA ILE A 9 -27.38 -7.64 8.88
C ILE A 9 -27.04 -9.07 9.36
N SER A 10 -27.09 -10.05 8.47
CA SER A 10 -26.68 -11.42 8.80
C SER A 10 -25.21 -11.46 9.26
N PHE A 11 -24.31 -10.77 8.55
CA PHE A 11 -22.90 -10.68 8.94
C PHE A 11 -22.72 -9.92 10.27
N MET A 12 -23.51 -8.88 10.54
CA MET A 12 -23.54 -8.21 11.84
C MET A 12 -23.91 -9.20 12.97
N ARG A 13 -24.99 -9.98 12.79
CA ARG A 13 -25.41 -10.98 13.79
C ARG A 13 -24.32 -11.96 14.14
N GLU A 14 -23.59 -12.45 13.13
CA GLU A 14 -22.48 -13.37 13.34
C GLU A 14 -21.34 -12.77 14.18
N ASN A 15 -21.08 -11.46 14.06
CA ASN A 15 -19.91 -10.81 14.68
C ASN A 15 -20.25 -10.01 15.95
N VAL A 16 -21.46 -9.54 16.10
CA VAL A 16 -21.92 -8.74 17.25
C VAL A 16 -22.69 -9.60 18.23
N GLY A 17 -23.45 -10.60 17.74
CA GLY A 17 -24.19 -11.56 18.55
C GLY A 17 -25.22 -10.88 19.47
N ASP A 18 -25.32 -11.37 20.68
CA ASP A 18 -26.31 -10.94 21.68
C ASP A 18 -26.07 -9.54 22.27
N LYS A 19 -25.05 -8.80 21.78
CA LYS A 19 -24.82 -7.40 22.19
C LYS A 19 -25.88 -6.45 21.69
N LEU A 20 -26.66 -6.87 20.69
CA LEU A 20 -27.83 -6.17 20.19
C LEU A 20 -29.06 -7.10 20.28
N THR A 21 -30.21 -6.51 20.61
CA THR A 21 -31.51 -7.20 20.61
C THR A 21 -32.05 -7.37 19.19
N GLU A 22 -32.98 -8.28 18.98
CA GLU A 22 -33.65 -8.45 17.69
C GLU A 22 -34.36 -7.18 17.22
N LYS A 23 -34.86 -6.40 18.14
CA LYS A 23 -35.51 -5.11 17.86
C LYS A 23 -34.47 -4.13 17.28
N GLU A 24 -33.29 -4.02 17.88
CA GLU A 24 -32.22 -3.14 17.41
C GLU A 24 -31.70 -3.58 16.04
N TYR A 25 -31.52 -4.88 15.78
CA TYR A 25 -31.20 -5.37 14.44
C TYR A 25 -32.25 -4.98 13.41
N ALA A 26 -33.53 -5.07 13.75
CA ALA A 26 -34.62 -4.68 12.86
C ALA A 26 -34.65 -3.15 12.61
N GLU A 27 -34.40 -2.34 13.62
CA GLU A 27 -34.30 -0.89 13.51
C GLU A 27 -33.12 -0.48 12.61
N VAL A 28 -31.92 -1.05 12.82
CA VAL A 28 -30.75 -0.81 11.97
C VAL A 28 -31.04 -1.20 10.52
N ARG A 29 -31.62 -2.39 10.32
CA ARG A 29 -32.03 -2.85 8.99
C ARG A 29 -32.96 -1.87 8.30
N LEU A 30 -34.00 -1.41 9.00
CA LEU A 30 -34.98 -0.48 8.44
C LEU A 30 -34.37 0.88 8.11
N GLY A 31 -33.51 1.42 9.00
CA GLY A 31 -32.83 2.68 8.79
C GLY A 31 -31.91 2.63 7.55
N ILE A 32 -31.19 1.50 7.33
CA ILE A 32 -30.38 1.32 6.14
C ILE A 32 -31.25 1.19 4.89
N LEU A 33 -32.33 0.42 4.94
CA LEU A 33 -33.25 0.25 3.80
C LEU A 33 -33.87 1.57 3.35
N LYS A 34 -34.24 2.43 4.29
CA LYS A 34 -34.76 3.76 4.04
C LYS A 34 -33.70 4.80 3.69
N GLN A 35 -32.40 4.43 3.75
CA GLN A 35 -31.26 5.33 3.54
C GLN A 35 -31.19 6.49 4.57
N GLU A 36 -31.77 6.32 5.75
CA GLU A 36 -31.66 7.25 6.86
C GLU A 36 -30.27 7.18 7.53
N VAL A 37 -29.66 6.00 7.50
CA VAL A 37 -28.29 5.74 7.97
C VAL A 37 -27.56 4.86 6.96
N MET A 38 -26.23 5.04 6.85
CA MET A 38 -25.38 4.23 6.00
C MET A 38 -24.19 3.69 6.80
N PRO A 39 -23.96 2.35 6.80
CA PRO A 39 -22.78 1.77 7.40
C PRO A 39 -21.55 1.95 6.49
N SER A 40 -20.41 1.38 6.90
CA SER A 40 -19.22 1.33 6.04
C SER A 40 -19.56 0.72 4.68
N MET A 41 -19.27 1.46 3.60
CA MET A 41 -19.50 0.97 2.24
C MET A 41 -18.72 -0.32 1.96
N ARG A 42 -17.53 -0.48 2.54
CA ARG A 42 -16.72 -1.69 2.40
C ARG A 42 -17.40 -2.89 3.05
N LEU A 43 -17.93 -2.73 4.25
CA LEU A 43 -18.71 -3.80 4.90
C LEU A 43 -19.99 -4.10 4.11
N MET A 44 -20.69 -3.10 3.59
CA MET A 44 -21.84 -3.34 2.71
C MET A 44 -21.48 -4.15 1.48
N GLN A 45 -20.31 -3.87 0.87
CA GLN A 45 -19.85 -4.55 -0.33
C GLN A 45 -19.38 -5.98 -0.04
N PHE A 46 -18.63 -6.20 1.04
CA PHE A 46 -17.86 -7.42 1.29
C PHE A 46 -18.35 -8.27 2.46
N SER A 47 -19.39 -7.83 3.20
CA SER A 47 -19.98 -8.64 4.27
C SER A 47 -20.34 -10.03 3.76
N GLY A 48 -20.12 -11.04 4.60
CA GLY A 48 -20.29 -12.45 4.26
C GLY A 48 -18.95 -13.11 3.87
N GLU A 49 -18.98 -13.97 2.86
CA GLU A 49 -17.86 -14.85 2.50
C GLU A 49 -16.53 -14.13 2.22
N ALA A 50 -16.56 -12.99 1.55
CA ALA A 50 -15.34 -12.24 1.25
C ALA A 50 -14.65 -11.74 2.53
N ALA A 51 -15.43 -11.17 3.47
CA ALA A 51 -14.90 -10.68 4.73
C ALA A 51 -14.49 -11.81 5.69
N ARG A 52 -15.14 -13.00 5.61
CA ARG A 52 -14.73 -14.19 6.38
C ARG A 52 -13.40 -14.74 5.89
N ARG A 53 -13.16 -14.74 4.58
CA ARG A 53 -11.87 -15.18 3.99
C ARG A 53 -10.73 -14.20 4.27
N CYS A 54 -11.00 -12.91 4.17
CA CYS A 54 -10.03 -11.86 4.37
C CYS A 54 -10.69 -10.60 4.90
N ASN A 55 -10.60 -10.37 6.22
CA ASN A 55 -11.20 -9.20 6.87
C ASN A 55 -10.57 -7.86 6.44
N VAL A 56 -9.36 -7.89 5.87
CA VAL A 56 -8.68 -6.69 5.35
C VAL A 56 -9.51 -5.99 4.27
N CYS A 57 -10.29 -6.72 3.49
CA CYS A 57 -11.16 -6.12 2.47
C CYS A 57 -12.23 -5.19 3.05
N ALA A 58 -12.52 -5.28 4.35
CA ALA A 58 -13.46 -4.40 5.05
C ALA A 58 -12.88 -3.02 5.41
N TYR A 59 -11.55 -2.86 5.32
CA TYR A 59 -10.86 -1.61 5.59
C TYR A 59 -10.66 -0.78 4.32
N ASN A 60 -10.68 0.55 4.47
CA ASN A 60 -10.45 1.47 3.35
C ASN A 60 -8.99 1.91 3.27
N CYS A 61 -8.35 2.11 4.41
CA CYS A 61 -7.01 2.68 4.52
C CYS A 61 -6.17 1.87 5.50
N THR A 62 -4.89 1.77 5.18
CA THR A 62 -3.86 1.10 5.99
C THR A 62 -2.59 1.94 5.97
N PHE A 63 -1.67 1.63 6.87
CA PHE A 63 -0.36 2.26 6.92
C PHE A 63 0.71 1.22 7.23
N VAL A 64 1.84 1.31 6.51
CA VAL A 64 3.01 0.45 6.73
C VAL A 64 4.27 1.32 6.75
N ALA A 65 5.11 1.16 7.76
CA ALA A 65 6.46 1.71 7.79
C ALA A 65 7.45 0.58 7.45
N PRO A 66 7.96 0.50 6.22
CA PRO A 66 8.79 -0.62 5.80
C PRO A 66 10.15 -0.60 6.49
N VAL A 67 10.42 -1.61 7.32
CA VAL A 67 11.68 -1.80 8.06
C VAL A 67 12.34 -3.14 7.73
N LYS A 68 11.64 -4.01 7.00
CA LYS A 68 12.12 -5.31 6.51
C LYS A 68 11.60 -5.57 5.09
N LEU A 69 12.21 -6.51 4.40
CA LEU A 69 11.88 -6.78 2.98
C LEU A 69 10.47 -7.30 2.76
N GLU A 70 9.91 -8.00 3.73
CA GLU A 70 8.54 -8.51 3.72
C GLU A 70 7.49 -7.40 3.71
N ASP A 71 7.81 -6.23 4.26
CA ASP A 71 6.87 -5.11 4.34
C ASP A 71 6.50 -4.58 2.94
N PHE A 72 7.37 -4.71 1.95
CA PHE A 72 7.05 -4.40 0.56
C PHE A 72 5.95 -5.32 0.00
N ALA A 73 6.02 -6.60 0.34
CA ALA A 73 4.97 -7.55 -0.04
C ALA A 73 3.68 -7.34 0.76
N GLU A 74 3.76 -6.91 2.02
CA GLU A 74 2.59 -6.52 2.80
C GLU A 74 1.88 -5.32 2.16
N ILE A 75 2.61 -4.27 1.75
CA ILE A 75 2.06 -3.13 1.00
C ILE A 75 1.35 -3.61 -0.27
N MET A 76 1.96 -4.54 -1.01
CA MET A 76 1.37 -5.13 -2.20
C MET A 76 0.07 -5.88 -1.88
N TYR A 77 0.08 -6.72 -0.85
CA TYR A 77 -1.10 -7.48 -0.43
C TYR A 77 -2.26 -6.59 -0.01
N LEU A 78 -1.99 -5.59 0.84
CA LEU A 78 -2.98 -4.62 1.29
C LEU A 78 -3.59 -3.82 0.12
N SER A 79 -2.74 -3.41 -0.83
CA SER A 79 -3.18 -2.73 -2.05
C SER A 79 -4.07 -3.64 -2.91
N MET A 80 -3.73 -4.93 -3.06
CA MET A 80 -4.55 -5.91 -3.77
C MET A 80 -5.87 -6.23 -3.07
N GLN A 81 -6.00 -5.98 -1.76
CA GLN A 81 -7.29 -6.03 -1.06
C GLN A 81 -8.13 -4.76 -1.29
N GLY A 82 -7.57 -3.77 -1.98
CA GLY A 82 -8.22 -2.51 -2.33
C GLY A 82 -8.14 -1.45 -1.24
N CYS A 83 -7.22 -1.58 -0.29
CA CYS A 83 -6.91 -0.52 0.66
C CYS A 83 -6.12 0.59 -0.01
N GLY A 84 -6.37 1.83 0.37
CA GLY A 84 -5.42 2.91 0.20
C GLY A 84 -4.28 2.70 1.22
N VAL A 85 -3.03 2.68 0.74
CA VAL A 85 -1.89 2.38 1.61
C VAL A 85 -1.05 3.63 1.82
N GLY A 86 -0.96 4.10 3.07
CA GLY A 86 0.07 5.03 3.51
C GLY A 86 1.35 4.27 3.80
N PHE A 87 2.50 4.83 3.43
CA PHE A 87 3.79 4.24 3.75
C PHE A 87 4.82 5.31 4.09
N ALA A 88 5.76 4.98 4.98
CA ALA A 88 6.83 5.86 5.40
C ALA A 88 8.16 5.41 4.81
N VAL A 89 8.77 6.27 3.99
CA VAL A 89 10.13 6.09 3.49
C VAL A 89 11.12 7.00 4.20
N GLU A 90 10.81 7.34 5.45
CA GLU A 90 11.69 8.13 6.30
C GLU A 90 12.99 7.37 6.56
N SER A 91 14.09 8.09 6.72
CA SER A 91 15.44 7.52 6.89
C SER A 91 15.49 6.52 8.03
N GLN A 92 14.85 6.83 9.17
CA GLN A 92 14.78 5.96 10.35
C GLN A 92 14.16 4.56 10.06
N ASN A 93 13.32 4.44 9.04
CA ASN A 93 12.71 3.17 8.63
C ASN A 93 13.59 2.47 7.61
N ILE A 94 14.00 3.16 6.56
CA ILE A 94 14.72 2.57 5.43
C ILE A 94 16.14 2.13 5.83
N GLU A 95 16.77 2.82 6.77
CA GLU A 95 18.08 2.43 7.31
C GLU A 95 18.07 1.10 8.09
N GLN A 96 16.90 0.63 8.52
CA GLN A 96 16.75 -0.69 9.15
C GLN A 96 16.81 -1.85 8.13
N LEU A 97 16.58 -1.56 6.85
CA LEU A 97 16.73 -2.57 5.80
C LEU A 97 18.18 -3.06 5.74
N PRO A 98 18.42 -4.34 5.41
CA PRO A 98 19.77 -4.87 5.34
C PRO A 98 20.59 -4.18 4.24
N GLN A 99 21.92 -4.27 4.35
CA GLN A 99 22.81 -3.88 3.28
C GLN A 99 22.70 -4.88 2.11
N ILE A 100 22.72 -4.35 0.89
CA ILE A 100 22.65 -5.16 -0.33
C ILE A 100 24.03 -5.75 -0.61
N MET A 101 24.12 -7.07 -0.65
CA MET A 101 25.36 -7.79 -0.94
C MET A 101 25.76 -7.65 -2.41
N LYS A 102 27.06 -7.71 -2.69
CA LYS A 102 27.55 -7.78 -4.07
C LYS A 102 27.13 -9.09 -4.72
N GLN A 103 26.80 -9.05 -6.00
CA GLN A 103 26.39 -10.23 -6.75
C GLN A 103 27.51 -11.29 -6.80
N THR A 104 27.15 -12.51 -6.42
CA THR A 104 28.05 -13.68 -6.43
C THR A 104 27.99 -14.48 -7.72
N GLY A 105 27.00 -14.20 -8.59
CA GLY A 105 26.68 -15.01 -9.77
C GLY A 105 25.88 -16.28 -9.47
N GLN A 106 25.61 -16.58 -8.19
CA GLN A 106 24.80 -17.74 -7.82
C GLN A 106 23.33 -17.49 -8.21
N LYS A 107 22.73 -18.46 -8.89
CA LYS A 107 21.31 -18.48 -9.24
C LYS A 107 20.58 -19.52 -8.40
N LEU A 108 19.42 -19.15 -7.90
CA LEU A 108 18.47 -20.08 -7.28
C LEU A 108 17.70 -20.84 -8.36
N PRO A 109 17.07 -21.98 -8.00
CA PRO A 109 16.10 -22.66 -8.87
C PRO A 109 15.01 -21.68 -9.33
N THR A 110 14.48 -21.93 -10.53
CA THR A 110 13.36 -21.15 -11.06
C THR A 110 12.14 -21.29 -10.12
N HIS A 111 11.54 -20.16 -9.77
CA HIS A 111 10.35 -20.10 -8.93
C HIS A 111 9.10 -19.96 -9.79
N THR A 112 8.16 -20.92 -9.70
CA THR A 112 6.85 -20.84 -10.36
C THR A 112 5.92 -19.94 -9.54
N VAL A 113 5.44 -18.89 -10.17
CA VAL A 113 4.54 -17.91 -9.55
C VAL A 113 3.11 -18.41 -9.56
N LEU A 114 2.51 -18.59 -8.39
CA LEU A 114 1.13 -19.03 -8.27
C LEU A 114 0.13 -17.92 -8.66
N ASP A 115 -1.00 -18.31 -9.25
CA ASP A 115 -2.08 -17.41 -9.68
C ASP A 115 -2.96 -16.95 -8.49
N SER A 116 -2.34 -16.33 -7.50
CA SER A 116 -2.98 -15.81 -6.29
C SER A 116 -2.29 -14.52 -5.82
N LYS A 117 -2.98 -13.76 -4.96
CA LYS A 117 -2.39 -12.55 -4.35
C LYS A 117 -1.17 -12.91 -3.51
N GLU A 118 -1.29 -13.99 -2.77
CA GLU A 118 -0.24 -14.54 -1.92
C GLU A 118 0.97 -14.96 -2.79
N GLY A 119 0.75 -15.68 -3.88
CA GLY A 119 1.82 -16.12 -4.80
C GLY A 119 2.56 -14.94 -5.44
N TRP A 120 1.88 -13.83 -5.72
CA TRP A 120 2.52 -12.61 -6.21
C TRP A 120 3.37 -11.94 -5.13
N CYS A 121 2.87 -11.90 -3.89
CA CYS A 121 3.61 -11.39 -2.73
C CYS A 121 4.84 -12.25 -2.40
N ASP A 122 4.70 -13.58 -2.49
CA ASP A 122 5.80 -14.52 -2.28
C ASP A 122 6.89 -14.34 -3.34
N ALA A 123 6.52 -14.16 -4.61
CA ALA A 123 7.47 -13.87 -5.68
C ALA A 123 8.26 -12.58 -5.43
N LEU A 124 7.58 -11.49 -5.00
CA LEU A 124 8.25 -10.24 -4.66
C LEU A 124 9.19 -10.40 -3.46
N THR A 125 8.74 -11.06 -2.39
CA THR A 125 9.55 -11.33 -1.20
C THR A 125 10.77 -12.18 -1.53
N LEU A 126 10.59 -13.25 -2.29
CA LEU A 126 11.68 -14.11 -2.72
C LEU A 126 12.70 -13.35 -3.57
N GLY A 127 12.22 -12.55 -4.53
CA GLY A 127 13.06 -11.71 -5.38
C GLY A 127 13.91 -10.75 -4.54
N LEU A 128 13.27 -9.94 -3.69
CA LEU A 128 13.97 -8.99 -2.84
C LEU A 128 15.02 -9.68 -1.97
N LYS A 129 14.66 -10.74 -1.23
CA LYS A 129 15.59 -11.48 -0.36
C LYS A 129 16.78 -12.04 -1.15
N THR A 130 16.52 -12.56 -2.34
CA THR A 130 17.55 -13.17 -3.18
C THR A 130 18.53 -12.12 -3.70
N TRP A 131 18.04 -10.99 -4.21
CA TRP A 131 18.89 -9.93 -4.74
C TRP A 131 19.68 -9.22 -3.63
N TYR A 132 19.07 -9.00 -2.46
CA TYR A 132 19.78 -8.47 -1.28
C TYR A 132 20.89 -9.40 -0.80
N ALA A 133 20.70 -10.72 -0.91
CA ALA A 133 21.71 -11.71 -0.57
C ALA A 133 22.82 -11.87 -1.64
N GLY A 134 22.82 -11.03 -2.69
CA GLY A 134 23.81 -11.11 -3.77
C GLY A 134 23.63 -12.32 -4.69
N LYS A 135 22.43 -12.86 -4.79
CA LYS A 135 22.08 -13.99 -5.66
C LYS A 135 21.03 -13.55 -6.68
N ASP A 136 20.68 -14.44 -7.59
CA ASP A 136 19.63 -14.19 -8.58
C ASP A 136 18.61 -15.33 -8.64
N VAL A 137 17.42 -15.05 -9.16
CA VAL A 137 16.32 -16.00 -9.32
C VAL A 137 15.55 -15.70 -10.60
N THR A 138 15.14 -16.75 -11.29
CA THR A 138 14.26 -16.66 -12.46
C THR A 138 12.84 -17.01 -12.04
N PHE A 139 11.85 -16.32 -12.59
CA PHE A 139 10.43 -16.54 -12.32
C PHE A 139 9.75 -17.17 -13.53
N ASP A 140 8.97 -18.21 -13.28
CA ASP A 140 8.08 -18.84 -14.25
C ASP A 140 6.64 -18.39 -13.96
N PHE A 141 5.98 -17.82 -14.96
CA PHE A 141 4.63 -17.28 -14.88
C PHE A 141 3.60 -18.14 -15.61
N SER A 142 3.94 -19.37 -15.97
CA SER A 142 3.09 -20.25 -16.76
C SER A 142 1.73 -20.53 -16.09
N GLU A 143 1.69 -20.55 -14.75
CA GLU A 143 0.45 -20.77 -14.00
C GLU A 143 -0.40 -19.51 -13.83
N VAL A 144 0.15 -18.31 -14.09
CA VAL A 144 -0.61 -17.06 -13.94
C VAL A 144 -1.61 -16.94 -15.09
N ARG A 145 -2.90 -16.74 -14.75
CA ARG A 145 -3.97 -16.59 -15.73
C ARG A 145 -3.67 -15.48 -16.74
N PRO A 146 -4.09 -15.65 -18.01
CA PRO A 146 -3.85 -14.67 -19.06
C PRO A 146 -4.67 -13.39 -18.84
N ALA A 147 -4.21 -12.30 -19.47
CA ALA A 147 -4.95 -11.04 -19.50
C ALA A 147 -6.36 -11.23 -20.07
N GLY A 148 -7.34 -10.54 -19.47
CA GLY A 148 -8.73 -10.60 -19.86
C GLY A 148 -9.55 -11.71 -19.19
N ALA A 149 -8.95 -12.68 -18.51
CA ALA A 149 -9.67 -13.69 -17.75
C ALA A 149 -10.55 -13.06 -16.66
N ARG A 150 -11.77 -13.59 -16.46
CA ARG A 150 -12.72 -13.04 -15.47
C ARG A 150 -12.25 -13.31 -14.04
N LEU A 151 -12.27 -12.28 -13.21
CA LEU A 151 -11.99 -12.40 -11.77
C LEU A 151 -13.24 -12.87 -11.03
N LYS A 152 -13.12 -13.97 -10.28
CA LYS A 152 -14.27 -14.61 -9.62
C LYS A 152 -14.71 -13.90 -8.33
N THR A 153 -13.79 -13.30 -7.59
CA THR A 153 -14.02 -12.82 -6.23
C THR A 153 -14.36 -11.33 -6.16
N MET A 154 -13.65 -10.51 -6.93
CA MET A 154 -13.75 -9.05 -6.86
C MET A 154 -14.46 -8.42 -8.07
N GLY A 155 -14.75 -9.24 -9.11
CA GLY A 155 -15.22 -8.76 -10.42
C GLY A 155 -14.09 -8.12 -11.23
N GLY A 156 -14.35 -7.83 -12.50
CA GLY A 156 -13.35 -7.29 -13.43
C GLY A 156 -12.58 -8.38 -14.20
N LYS A 157 -11.51 -7.96 -14.90
CA LYS A 157 -10.67 -8.81 -15.72
C LYS A 157 -9.24 -8.85 -15.21
N ALA A 158 -8.57 -9.98 -15.34
CA ALA A 158 -7.16 -10.14 -14.98
C ALA A 158 -6.25 -9.34 -15.93
N SER A 159 -5.13 -8.85 -15.39
CA SER A 159 -4.08 -8.17 -16.17
C SER A 159 -3.14 -9.13 -16.91
N GLY A 160 -3.14 -10.41 -16.55
CA GLY A 160 -2.08 -11.32 -16.91
C GLY A 160 -0.80 -11.09 -16.07
N PRO A 161 0.30 -11.76 -16.42
CA PRO A 161 1.55 -11.73 -15.65
C PRO A 161 2.41 -10.48 -15.86
N GLU A 162 2.18 -9.70 -16.93
CA GLU A 162 3.08 -8.60 -17.34
C GLU A 162 3.28 -7.53 -16.25
N PRO A 163 2.26 -7.07 -15.49
CA PRO A 163 2.51 -6.10 -14.43
C PRO A 163 3.46 -6.60 -13.34
N LEU A 164 3.37 -7.88 -12.98
CA LEU A 164 4.26 -8.48 -11.99
C LEU A 164 5.67 -8.65 -12.54
N LYS A 165 5.82 -9.09 -13.80
CA LYS A 165 7.12 -9.17 -14.46
C LYS A 165 7.85 -7.82 -14.45
N ASN A 166 7.11 -6.76 -14.82
CA ASN A 166 7.64 -5.39 -14.83
C ASN A 166 8.05 -4.91 -13.43
N LEU A 167 7.24 -5.22 -12.40
CA LEU A 167 7.56 -4.91 -11.01
C LEU A 167 8.84 -5.64 -10.56
N LEU A 168 8.93 -6.94 -10.79
CA LEU A 168 10.09 -7.75 -10.38
C LEU A 168 11.36 -7.30 -11.10
N ALA A 169 11.30 -7.02 -12.40
CA ALA A 169 12.42 -6.51 -13.17
C ALA A 169 12.89 -5.15 -12.63
N TYR A 170 11.96 -4.22 -12.37
CA TYR A 170 12.25 -2.90 -11.82
C TYR A 170 12.88 -2.99 -10.42
N ALA A 171 12.26 -3.77 -9.52
CA ALA A 171 12.78 -3.95 -8.16
C ALA A 171 14.19 -4.55 -8.16
N ARG A 172 14.43 -5.55 -9.02
CA ARG A 172 15.76 -6.14 -9.23
C ARG A 172 16.78 -5.08 -9.67
N GLU A 173 16.45 -4.28 -10.67
CA GLU A 173 17.33 -3.22 -11.18
C GLU A 173 17.69 -2.24 -10.07
N ARG A 174 16.71 -1.74 -9.31
CA ARG A 174 16.94 -0.79 -8.20
C ARG A 174 17.83 -1.38 -7.11
N VAL A 175 17.56 -2.62 -6.69
CA VAL A 175 18.39 -3.31 -5.69
C VAL A 175 19.83 -3.48 -6.20
N LEU A 176 20.00 -3.98 -7.42
CA LEU A 176 21.34 -4.25 -7.97
C LEU A 176 22.15 -2.97 -8.24
N ALA A 177 21.51 -1.84 -8.51
CA ALA A 177 22.19 -0.55 -8.62
C ALA A 177 22.80 -0.08 -7.28
N ARG A 178 22.40 -0.67 -6.17
CA ARG A 178 22.88 -0.32 -4.82
C ARG A 178 23.76 -1.38 -4.15
N GLN A 179 24.35 -2.28 -4.91
CA GLN A 179 25.23 -3.32 -4.39
C GLN A 179 26.34 -2.75 -3.48
N GLY A 180 26.56 -3.36 -2.33
CA GLY A 180 27.50 -2.92 -1.32
C GLY A 180 27.02 -1.72 -0.49
N ARG A 181 25.80 -1.25 -0.71
CA ARG A 181 25.19 -0.09 -0.01
C ARG A 181 23.80 -0.46 0.51
N ARG A 182 23.17 0.47 1.21
CA ARG A 182 21.76 0.38 1.57
C ARG A 182 20.89 1.02 0.49
N LEU A 183 19.63 0.64 0.45
CA LEU A 183 18.64 1.31 -0.38
C LEU A 183 18.44 2.74 0.14
N ARG A 184 18.25 3.72 -0.77
CA ARG A 184 17.88 5.08 -0.39
C ARG A 184 16.36 5.18 -0.18
N THR A 185 15.93 6.23 0.47
CA THR A 185 14.52 6.57 0.65
C THR A 185 13.77 6.65 -0.68
N ILE A 186 14.35 7.34 -1.67
CA ILE A 186 13.78 7.46 -3.02
C ILE A 186 13.72 6.12 -3.76
N ASP A 187 14.72 5.24 -3.61
CA ASP A 187 14.71 3.92 -4.24
C ASP A 187 13.59 3.04 -3.66
N ALA A 188 13.39 3.09 -2.33
CA ALA A 188 12.28 2.40 -1.66
C ALA A 188 10.92 2.96 -2.09
N HIS A 189 10.79 4.29 -2.15
CA HIS A 189 9.61 4.97 -2.67
C HIS A 189 9.26 4.50 -4.08
N ASP A 190 10.23 4.47 -4.98
CA ASP A 190 10.03 4.09 -6.38
C ASP A 190 9.60 2.63 -6.51
N VAL A 191 10.18 1.70 -5.72
CA VAL A 191 9.73 0.29 -5.68
C VAL A 191 8.29 0.19 -5.18
N ILE A 192 7.91 0.93 -4.14
CA ILE A 192 6.54 0.92 -3.61
C ILE A 192 5.55 1.54 -4.62
N CYS A 193 5.93 2.63 -5.28
CA CYS A 193 5.12 3.19 -6.37
C CYS A 193 4.93 2.19 -7.51
N LYS A 194 5.97 1.42 -7.83
CA LYS A 194 5.88 0.37 -8.85
C LYS A 194 4.99 -0.80 -8.43
N ILE A 195 4.93 -1.12 -7.13
CA ILE A 195 3.92 -2.02 -6.57
C ILE A 195 2.51 -1.47 -6.82
N GLY A 196 2.28 -0.20 -6.55
CA GLY A 196 0.99 0.46 -6.83
C GLY A 196 0.60 0.38 -8.30
N GLU A 197 1.52 0.67 -9.21
CA GLU A 197 1.31 0.55 -10.66
C GLU A 197 0.94 -0.88 -11.06
N CYS A 198 1.64 -1.88 -10.52
CA CYS A 198 1.36 -3.29 -10.74
C CYS A 198 -0.08 -3.67 -10.32
N VAL A 199 -0.52 -3.18 -9.16
CA VAL A 199 -1.88 -3.45 -8.64
C VAL A 199 -2.96 -2.74 -9.47
N VAL A 200 -2.72 -1.50 -9.90
CA VAL A 200 -3.65 -0.75 -10.77
C VAL A 200 -3.81 -1.44 -12.13
N ALA A 201 -2.71 -1.86 -12.74
CA ALA A 201 -2.73 -2.60 -14.00
C ALA A 201 -3.48 -3.92 -13.87
N GLY A 202 -3.52 -4.51 -12.67
CA GLY A 202 -4.30 -5.71 -12.33
C GLY A 202 -5.82 -5.55 -12.48
N GLY A 203 -6.31 -4.37 -12.86
CA GLY A 203 -7.68 -4.12 -13.29
C GLY A 203 -8.74 -4.16 -12.18
N VAL A 204 -8.36 -4.44 -10.95
CA VAL A 204 -9.33 -4.66 -9.86
C VAL A 204 -9.71 -3.35 -9.18
N ARG A 205 -8.77 -2.39 -9.02
CA ARG A 205 -9.03 -1.10 -8.37
C ARG A 205 -7.94 -0.07 -8.65
N ARG A 206 -8.30 1.22 -8.49
CA ARG A 206 -7.33 2.29 -8.36
C ARG A 206 -6.64 2.15 -7.00
N THR A 207 -5.34 1.96 -6.97
CA THR A 207 -4.53 2.05 -5.76
C THR A 207 -4.33 3.52 -5.45
N ALA A 208 -4.73 3.95 -4.26
CA ALA A 208 -4.39 5.25 -3.73
C ALA A 208 -3.29 5.05 -2.69
N MET A 209 -2.20 5.78 -2.83
CA MET A 209 -1.08 5.73 -1.90
C MET A 209 -0.73 7.11 -1.38
N ILE A 210 -0.16 7.17 -0.18
CA ILE A 210 0.47 8.36 0.36
C ILE A 210 1.86 7.97 0.87
N SER A 211 2.87 8.70 0.41
CA SER A 211 4.26 8.54 0.84
C SER A 211 4.62 9.61 1.87
N LEU A 212 5.14 9.19 3.00
CA LEU A 212 5.67 10.06 4.03
C LEU A 212 7.20 10.01 4.00
N SER A 213 7.84 11.18 4.04
CA SER A 213 9.31 11.32 4.02
C SER A 213 9.77 12.40 4.97
N ASP A 214 11.05 12.36 5.34
CA ASP A 214 11.67 13.37 6.18
C ASP A 214 11.58 14.76 5.52
N LEU A 215 11.48 15.81 6.36
CA LEU A 215 11.38 17.18 5.88
C LEU A 215 12.65 17.61 5.11
N ASP A 216 13.81 17.16 5.56
CA ASP A 216 15.12 17.47 4.99
C ASP A 216 15.54 16.54 3.82
N ASP A 217 14.72 15.52 3.47
CA ASP A 217 14.99 14.65 2.31
C ASP A 217 14.76 15.39 1.00
N VAL A 218 15.85 15.89 0.42
CA VAL A 218 15.86 16.67 -0.83
C VAL A 218 15.48 15.80 -2.03
N GLU A 219 15.88 14.51 -2.07
CA GLU A 219 15.52 13.60 -3.17
C GLU A 219 13.99 13.37 -3.19
N MET A 220 13.38 13.18 -2.02
CA MET A 220 11.93 13.04 -1.91
C MET A 220 11.19 14.35 -2.16
N ARG A 221 11.75 15.50 -1.74
CA ARG A 221 11.18 16.82 -2.05
C ARG A 221 11.13 17.07 -3.56
N ASP A 222 12.17 16.68 -4.28
CA ASP A 222 12.29 16.91 -5.72
C ASP A 222 11.77 15.72 -6.57
N ALA A 223 11.24 14.66 -5.94
CA ALA A 223 10.83 13.42 -6.61
C ALA A 223 9.83 13.61 -7.77
N LYS A 224 9.00 14.65 -7.69
CA LYS A 224 8.00 14.99 -8.72
C LYS A 224 8.24 16.37 -9.35
N LYS A 225 9.48 16.81 -9.41
CA LYS A 225 9.86 18.06 -10.04
C LYS A 225 9.95 17.92 -11.57
N GLY A 226 9.46 18.94 -12.28
CA GLY A 226 9.54 18.97 -13.75
C GLY A 226 8.65 17.91 -14.42
N GLN A 227 9.21 17.23 -15.41
CA GLN A 227 8.46 16.26 -16.23
C GLN A 227 8.59 14.81 -15.69
N PHE A 228 8.47 14.62 -14.36
CA PHE A 228 8.61 13.30 -13.73
C PHE A 228 7.67 12.25 -14.33
N TYR A 229 6.51 12.66 -14.85
CA TYR A 229 5.56 11.77 -15.50
C TYR A 229 6.10 11.15 -16.82
N MET A 230 7.19 11.71 -17.38
CA MET A 230 7.90 11.16 -18.54
C MET A 230 9.04 10.24 -18.12
N THR A 231 9.76 10.57 -17.05
CA THR A 231 10.94 9.82 -16.58
C THR A 231 10.61 8.74 -15.56
N ASP A 232 9.72 9.06 -14.62
CA ASP A 232 9.35 8.22 -13.48
C ASP A 232 7.83 8.17 -13.29
N PRO A 233 7.05 7.73 -14.31
CA PRO A 233 5.59 7.82 -14.32
C PRO A 233 4.93 7.06 -13.17
N HIS A 234 5.57 6.01 -12.63
CA HIS A 234 5.11 5.25 -11.48
C HIS A 234 4.92 6.11 -10.23
N ARG A 235 5.66 7.22 -10.07
CA ARG A 235 5.50 8.16 -8.94
C ARG A 235 4.13 8.83 -8.89
N SER A 236 3.38 8.80 -10.00
CA SER A 236 2.01 9.35 -10.06
C SER A 236 1.00 8.57 -9.20
N VAL A 237 1.29 7.36 -8.77
CA VAL A 237 0.36 6.53 -7.97
C VAL A 237 0.30 6.92 -6.48
N ALA A 238 1.29 7.68 -6.00
CA ALA A 238 1.35 8.12 -4.60
C ALA A 238 1.31 9.64 -4.49
N ASN A 239 0.59 10.17 -3.51
CA ASN A 239 0.77 11.55 -3.05
C ASN A 239 1.96 11.59 -2.09
N ASN A 240 2.83 12.58 -2.23
CA ASN A 240 4.00 12.74 -1.37
C ASN A 240 3.74 13.80 -0.31
N SER A 241 4.12 13.54 0.94
CA SER A 241 4.02 14.48 2.05
C SER A 241 5.30 14.48 2.90
N ALA A 242 5.72 15.67 3.31
CA ALA A 242 6.77 15.84 4.29
C ALA A 242 6.20 15.69 5.72
N VAL A 243 6.92 15.02 6.58
CA VAL A 243 6.54 14.81 7.99
C VAL A 243 7.06 15.96 8.85
N TYR A 244 6.16 16.55 9.63
CA TYR A 244 6.46 17.60 10.60
C TYR A 244 6.20 17.06 12.01
N GLU A 245 7.27 16.84 12.78
CA GLU A 245 7.18 16.43 14.19
C GLU A 245 6.96 17.62 15.11
N VAL A 246 7.57 18.76 14.77
CA VAL A 246 7.44 20.01 15.49
C VAL A 246 7.05 21.13 14.52
N GLN A 247 6.68 22.29 15.05
CA GLN A 247 6.44 23.46 14.24
C GLN A 247 7.72 23.85 13.50
N PRO A 248 7.72 23.91 12.16
CA PRO A 248 8.90 24.29 11.39
C PRO A 248 9.25 25.76 11.63
N THR A 249 10.51 26.11 11.42
CA THR A 249 10.93 27.50 11.31
C THR A 249 10.32 28.14 10.06
N ASN A 250 10.26 29.48 10.03
CA ASN A 250 9.79 30.19 8.84
C ASN A 250 10.64 29.88 7.60
N ALA A 251 11.94 29.68 7.75
CA ALA A 251 12.84 29.33 6.66
C ALA A 251 12.50 27.95 6.09
N GLU A 252 12.41 26.93 6.92
CA GLU A 252 12.03 25.57 6.49
C GLU A 252 10.67 25.54 5.80
N LEU A 253 9.67 26.24 6.35
CA LEU A 253 8.36 26.34 5.74
C LEU A 253 8.41 27.02 4.36
N MET A 254 9.18 28.10 4.25
CA MET A 254 9.32 28.83 2.98
C MET A 254 10.08 28.01 1.94
N ASP A 255 11.10 27.25 2.32
CA ASP A 255 11.82 26.35 1.40
C ASP A 255 10.90 25.27 0.82
N GLU A 256 10.07 24.65 1.65
CA GLU A 256 9.06 23.69 1.21
C GLU A 256 7.99 24.35 0.31
N TRP A 257 7.54 25.55 0.67
CA TRP A 257 6.57 26.30 -0.10
C TRP A 257 7.08 26.67 -1.49
N VAL A 258 8.34 27.12 -1.57
CA VAL A 258 9.01 27.44 -2.83
C VAL A 258 9.21 26.18 -3.68
N ALA A 259 9.58 25.04 -3.06
CA ALA A 259 9.72 23.77 -3.75
C ALA A 259 8.37 23.31 -4.33
N LEU A 260 7.30 23.41 -3.54
CA LEU A 260 5.92 23.10 -3.96
C LEU A 260 5.49 23.92 -5.19
N MET A 261 5.71 25.24 -5.15
CA MET A 261 5.39 26.12 -6.28
C MET A 261 6.20 25.77 -7.54
N LYS A 262 7.50 25.49 -7.38
CA LYS A 262 8.40 25.15 -8.50
C LYS A 262 8.13 23.76 -9.08
N SER A 263 7.59 22.83 -8.31
CA SER A 263 7.29 21.49 -8.80
C SER A 263 6.19 21.49 -9.86
N GLY A 264 5.23 22.41 -9.76
CA GLY A 264 4.05 22.45 -10.64
C GLY A 264 3.07 21.29 -10.43
N SER A 265 3.39 20.32 -9.56
CA SER A 265 2.58 19.14 -9.30
C SER A 265 1.64 19.26 -8.10
N GLY A 266 1.80 20.33 -7.29
CA GLY A 266 1.06 20.51 -6.04
C GLY A 266 1.55 19.63 -4.89
N GLU A 267 2.73 19.05 -5.02
CA GLU A 267 3.37 18.18 -4.02
C GLU A 267 4.81 18.67 -3.71
N ARG A 268 5.30 18.40 -2.50
CA ARG A 268 4.75 17.48 -1.46
C ARG A 268 3.85 18.25 -0.48
N GLY A 269 2.88 17.51 0.08
CA GLY A 269 1.97 18.01 1.10
C GLY A 269 2.62 18.06 2.49
N ILE A 270 1.85 18.51 3.48
CA ILE A 270 2.25 18.61 4.89
C ILE A 270 1.56 17.51 5.68
N PHE A 271 2.33 16.66 6.38
CA PHE A 271 1.82 15.72 7.37
C PHE A 271 2.28 16.13 8.77
N ASN A 272 1.36 16.72 9.56
CA ASN A 272 1.65 17.17 10.91
C ASN A 272 1.53 16.01 11.91
N ARG A 273 2.58 15.21 12.05
CA ARG A 273 2.65 14.10 13.02
C ARG A 273 2.63 14.60 14.45
N GLY A 274 3.30 15.70 14.74
CA GLY A 274 3.40 16.27 16.09
C GLY A 274 2.05 16.68 16.69
N SER A 275 1.00 16.87 15.87
CA SER A 275 -0.35 17.17 16.37
C SER A 275 -1.17 15.91 16.68
N LEU A 276 -0.78 14.73 16.22
CA LEU A 276 -1.58 13.53 16.33
C LEU A 276 -1.92 13.19 17.77
N ALA A 277 -0.92 13.24 18.67
CA ALA A 277 -1.14 12.95 20.09
C ALA A 277 -2.21 13.84 20.74
N LYS A 278 -2.39 15.06 20.23
CA LYS A 278 -3.38 16.05 20.74
C LYS A 278 -4.78 15.84 20.12
N THR A 279 -4.85 15.23 18.95
CA THR A 279 -6.08 15.09 18.17
C THR A 279 -6.71 13.70 18.27
N PHE A 280 -6.00 12.73 18.85
CA PHE A 280 -6.56 11.39 19.02
C PHE A 280 -7.74 11.36 19.97
N PRO A 281 -8.77 10.54 19.67
CA PRO A 281 -9.84 10.26 20.62
C PRO A 281 -9.25 9.65 21.92
N LYS A 282 -9.74 10.07 23.08
CA LYS A 282 -9.30 9.56 24.40
C LYS A 282 -9.19 8.03 24.46
N ARG A 283 -10.12 7.30 23.81
CA ARG A 283 -10.13 5.82 23.74
C ARG A 283 -8.88 5.21 23.07
N ARG A 284 -8.08 6.01 22.34
CA ARG A 284 -6.86 5.57 21.66
C ARG A 284 -5.59 6.14 22.29
N GLU A 285 -5.72 7.02 23.27
CA GLU A 285 -4.60 7.70 23.91
C GLU A 285 -3.57 6.71 24.51
N ASP A 286 -4.08 5.65 25.19
CA ASP A 286 -3.24 4.61 25.79
C ASP A 286 -2.50 3.75 24.76
N TYR A 287 -3.05 3.61 23.56
CA TYR A 287 -2.41 2.89 22.47
C TYR A 287 -1.21 3.69 21.92
N TYR A 288 -1.36 5.00 21.76
CA TYR A 288 -0.32 5.86 21.23
C TYR A 288 0.79 6.21 22.24
N LYS A 289 0.53 6.11 23.53
CA LYS A 289 1.56 6.24 24.57
C LYS A 289 2.54 5.05 24.60
N LYS A 290 2.23 3.97 23.88
CA LYS A 290 3.03 2.74 23.80
C LYS A 290 3.84 2.60 22.50
N ILE A 291 3.64 3.48 21.54
CA ILE A 291 4.37 3.61 20.28
C ILE A 291 5.33 4.79 20.37
#